data_adae5f171d5dc7f91631bd65d74de751
#
_entry.id   adae5f171d5dc7f91631bd65d74de751
#
_cell.length_a   1.000
_cell.length_b   1.000
_cell.length_c   1.000
_cell.angle_alpha   90.00
_cell.angle_beta   90.00
_cell.angle_gamma   90.00
#
_symmetry.space_group_name_H-M   'P 1'
#
loop_
_entity.id
_entity.type
_entity.pdbx_description
1 polymer ?
#
loop_
_entity_poly.entity_id
_entity_poly.type
_entity_poly.pdbx_seq_one_letter_code
_entity_poly.pdbx_strand_id
1 'polypeptide(L)'
;MTPPIVPNRMLTLGEYLAFERASPVRHEYVGGEVYAMVGASRRHHDVVGNIYTRLRIAATGGPCRVYFEGVPLRLGDDIYYPDLIVTCSKSDTDTHMVLQPCLLVEVTSPTTARSDRTDKLEAYRGIESLQCYLIVEQAWRRVVRHLCDAAGLWQQEDLRGEGATRLSCPEVMLTFDQIYEGLAPLTVKEQEAIGYGAEGAPPITAPA
;
A
#
# COMPACT_ATOMS: atom_id res chain seq x y z
N MET A 1 29.46 -4.71 -2.50
CA MET A 1 28.86 -5.46 -3.62
C MET A 1 28.04 -4.45 -4.41
N THR A 2 28.24 -4.38 -5.72
CA THR A 2 27.38 -3.55 -6.60
C THR A 2 26.03 -4.24 -6.71
N PRO A 3 24.89 -3.54 -6.53
CA PRO A 3 23.59 -4.15 -6.72
C PRO A 3 23.47 -4.71 -8.15
N PRO A 4 22.79 -5.82 -8.35
CA PRO A 4 22.55 -6.32 -9.70
C PRO A 4 21.81 -5.28 -10.51
N ILE A 5 22.29 -5.07 -11.74
CA ILE A 5 21.65 -4.13 -12.69
C ILE A 5 20.30 -4.75 -13.06
N VAL A 6 19.22 -3.98 -12.93
CA VAL A 6 17.88 -4.39 -13.39
C VAL A 6 17.98 -4.79 -14.86
N PRO A 7 17.55 -6.00 -15.23
CA PRO A 7 17.65 -6.46 -16.61
C PRO A 7 16.84 -5.58 -17.58
N ASN A 8 17.47 -5.09 -18.62
CA ASN A 8 16.79 -4.32 -19.67
C ASN A 8 16.13 -5.25 -20.71
N ARG A 9 15.38 -6.25 -20.23
CA ARG A 9 14.58 -7.18 -21.03
C ARG A 9 13.46 -7.76 -20.18
N MET A 10 12.42 -8.25 -20.83
CA MET A 10 11.39 -9.01 -20.13
C MET A 10 11.97 -10.30 -19.55
N LEU A 11 11.57 -10.64 -18.34
CA LEU A 11 11.91 -11.88 -17.65
C LEU A 11 10.69 -12.79 -17.60
N THR A 12 10.93 -14.08 -17.52
CA THR A 12 9.95 -15.03 -17.02
C THR A 12 9.86 -14.91 -15.49
N LEU A 13 8.75 -15.33 -14.88
CA LEU A 13 8.61 -15.36 -13.42
C LEU A 13 9.77 -16.13 -12.73
N GLY A 14 10.19 -17.24 -13.32
CA GLY A 14 11.31 -18.05 -12.77
C GLY A 14 12.64 -17.28 -12.77
N GLU A 15 12.94 -16.56 -13.86
CA GLU A 15 14.12 -15.71 -13.96
C GLU A 15 14.06 -14.54 -12.97
N TYR A 16 12.88 -13.90 -12.83
CA TYR A 16 12.67 -12.86 -11.83
C TYR A 16 12.89 -13.37 -10.42
N LEU A 17 12.30 -14.50 -10.03
CA LEU A 17 12.47 -15.08 -8.71
C LEU A 17 13.93 -15.44 -8.40
N ALA A 18 14.70 -15.85 -9.40
CA ALA A 18 16.13 -16.08 -9.26
C ALA A 18 16.90 -14.77 -9.06
N PHE A 19 16.56 -13.75 -9.84
CA PHE A 19 17.14 -12.40 -9.76
C PHE A 19 16.84 -11.76 -8.38
N GLU A 20 15.56 -11.79 -7.95
CA GLU A 20 15.09 -11.18 -6.70
C GLU A 20 15.77 -11.79 -5.47
N ARG A 21 15.99 -13.13 -5.46
CA ARG A 21 16.72 -13.79 -4.39
C ARG A 21 18.18 -13.33 -4.27
N ALA A 22 18.78 -12.95 -5.37
CA ALA A 22 20.19 -12.50 -5.41
C ALA A 22 20.32 -10.98 -5.19
N SER A 23 19.22 -10.23 -5.28
CA SER A 23 19.24 -8.78 -5.17
C SER A 23 19.25 -8.31 -3.70
N PRO A 24 20.05 -7.27 -3.37
CA PRO A 24 20.01 -6.64 -2.05
C PRO A 24 18.83 -5.67 -1.87
N VAL A 25 18.10 -5.35 -2.95
CA VAL A 25 16.92 -4.47 -2.96
C VAL A 25 15.74 -5.21 -3.54
N ARG A 26 14.53 -4.79 -3.18
CA ARG A 26 13.29 -5.37 -3.69
C ARG A 26 12.88 -4.79 -5.02
N HIS A 27 12.21 -5.62 -5.82
CA HIS A 27 11.70 -5.22 -7.13
C HIS A 27 10.28 -5.75 -7.31
N GLU A 28 9.39 -4.92 -7.79
CA GLU A 28 8.12 -5.38 -8.34
C GLU A 28 8.36 -6.01 -9.73
N TYR A 29 7.52 -6.98 -10.09
CA TYR A 29 7.57 -7.66 -11.39
C TYR A 29 6.17 -7.65 -11.98
N VAL A 30 6.00 -6.95 -13.10
CA VAL A 30 4.69 -6.74 -13.72
C VAL A 30 4.81 -6.91 -15.24
N GLY A 31 4.04 -7.81 -15.81
CA GLY A 31 4.02 -8.06 -17.24
C GLY A 31 5.38 -8.46 -17.83
N GLY A 32 6.27 -9.06 -17.04
CA GLY A 32 7.63 -9.44 -17.48
C GLY A 32 8.69 -8.37 -17.20
N GLU A 33 8.32 -7.19 -16.79
CA GLU A 33 9.23 -6.09 -16.46
C GLU A 33 9.55 -6.03 -14.96
N VAL A 34 10.74 -5.54 -14.63
CA VAL A 34 11.25 -5.48 -13.25
C VAL A 34 11.42 -4.01 -12.85
N TYR A 35 10.81 -3.61 -11.75
CA TYR A 35 10.82 -2.26 -11.23
C TYR A 35 11.47 -2.20 -9.86
N ALA A 36 12.61 -1.50 -9.75
CA ALA A 36 13.30 -1.36 -8.48
C ALA A 36 12.47 -0.51 -7.50
N MET A 37 12.30 -1.00 -6.27
CA MET A 37 11.69 -0.23 -5.21
C MET A 37 12.69 0.78 -4.65
N VAL A 38 12.28 2.04 -4.56
CA VAL A 38 13.05 3.09 -3.92
C VAL A 38 12.77 3.14 -2.43
N GLY A 39 13.76 3.59 -1.65
CA GLY A 39 13.60 3.70 -0.20
C GLY A 39 12.49 4.68 0.20
N ALA A 40 11.79 4.36 1.26
CA ALA A 40 10.73 5.18 1.81
C ALA A 40 11.25 6.23 2.81
N SER A 41 10.48 7.32 3.01
CA SER A 41 10.79 8.33 4.01
C SER A 41 10.47 7.85 5.43
N ARG A 42 11.08 8.46 6.46
CA ARG A 42 10.71 8.19 7.86
C ARG A 42 9.21 8.42 8.10
N ARG A 43 8.64 9.48 7.51
CA ARG A 43 7.23 9.80 7.64
C ARG A 43 6.34 8.74 7.01
N HIS A 44 6.74 8.15 5.88
CA HIS A 44 6.06 6.99 5.28
C HIS A 44 6.04 5.83 6.28
N HIS A 45 7.18 5.47 6.85
CA HIS A 45 7.27 4.38 7.84
C HIS A 45 6.43 4.66 9.11
N ASP A 46 6.36 5.92 9.55
CA ASP A 46 5.50 6.29 10.69
C ASP A 46 4.02 6.04 10.37
N VAL A 47 3.54 6.44 9.18
CA VAL A 47 2.16 6.19 8.73
C VAL A 47 1.90 4.68 8.60
N VAL A 48 2.79 3.94 7.94
CA VAL A 48 2.68 2.48 7.80
C VAL A 48 2.64 1.82 9.18
N GLY A 49 3.53 2.19 10.08
CA GLY A 49 3.62 1.66 11.44
C GLY A 49 2.36 1.91 12.28
N ASN A 50 1.80 3.13 12.17
CA ASN A 50 0.55 3.49 12.84
C ASN A 50 -0.62 2.61 12.37
N ILE A 51 -0.79 2.47 11.05
CA ILE A 51 -1.84 1.63 10.47
C ILE A 51 -1.61 0.16 10.83
N TYR A 52 -0.39 -0.35 10.66
CA TYR A 52 -0.02 -1.73 11.01
C TYR A 52 -0.40 -2.06 12.46
N THR A 53 -0.06 -1.19 13.39
CA THR A 53 -0.33 -1.40 14.82
C THR A 53 -1.83 -1.59 15.07
N ARG A 54 -2.68 -0.75 14.49
CA ARG A 54 -4.14 -0.84 14.65
C ARG A 54 -4.72 -2.11 14.01
N LEU A 55 -4.29 -2.44 12.80
CA LEU A 55 -4.71 -3.65 12.11
C LEU A 55 -4.24 -4.91 12.85
N ARG A 56 -3.01 -4.90 13.36
CA ARG A 56 -2.44 -6.05 14.08
C ARG A 56 -3.17 -6.32 15.40
N ILE A 57 -3.54 -5.27 16.14
CA ILE A 57 -4.36 -5.38 17.34
C ILE A 57 -5.75 -5.95 16.99
N ALA A 58 -6.41 -5.40 15.98
CA ALA A 58 -7.73 -5.86 15.55
C ALA A 58 -7.74 -7.32 15.04
N ALA A 59 -6.64 -7.78 14.45
CA ALA A 59 -6.49 -9.16 13.98
C ALA A 59 -6.21 -10.17 15.11
N THR A 60 -5.92 -9.70 16.34
CA THR A 60 -5.54 -10.57 17.45
C THR A 60 -6.68 -11.51 17.86
N GLY A 61 -6.38 -12.80 17.97
CA GLY A 61 -7.36 -13.83 18.30
C GLY A 61 -8.27 -14.27 17.15
N GLY A 62 -8.22 -13.57 16.00
CA GLY A 62 -8.95 -13.89 14.78
C GLY A 62 -8.14 -14.69 13.75
N PRO A 63 -8.74 -14.98 12.59
CA PRO A 63 -8.08 -15.70 11.51
C PRO A 63 -7.13 -14.84 10.70
N CYS A 64 -7.23 -13.51 10.83
CA CYS A 64 -6.50 -12.59 9.98
C CYS A 64 -5.00 -12.51 10.33
N ARG A 65 -4.20 -12.34 9.31
CA ARG A 65 -2.76 -12.05 9.40
C ARG A 65 -2.50 -10.71 8.73
N VAL A 66 -1.66 -9.90 9.37
CA VAL A 66 -1.26 -8.58 8.88
C VAL A 66 0.24 -8.62 8.59
N TYR A 67 0.61 -8.31 7.38
CA TYR A 67 1.99 -8.23 6.92
C TYR A 67 2.30 -6.80 6.51
N PHE A 68 3.56 -6.42 6.64
CA PHE A 68 4.08 -5.12 6.24
C PHE A 68 5.46 -5.30 5.61
N GLU A 69 5.84 -4.38 4.77
CA GLU A 69 7.12 -4.25 4.08
C GLU A 69 7.83 -5.57 3.72
N GLY A 70 8.05 -5.79 2.45
CA GLY A 70 8.86 -6.91 1.95
C GLY A 70 8.16 -8.26 1.87
N VAL A 71 6.88 -8.37 2.21
CA VAL A 71 6.08 -9.57 1.92
C VAL A 71 5.43 -9.38 0.56
N PRO A 72 5.74 -10.24 -0.44
CA PRO A 72 5.19 -10.09 -1.77
C PRO A 72 3.72 -10.53 -1.84
N LEU A 73 2.95 -9.80 -2.63
CA LEU A 73 1.65 -10.18 -3.16
C LEU A 73 1.86 -10.76 -4.55
N ARG A 74 1.39 -11.98 -4.78
CA ARG A 74 1.39 -12.58 -6.11
C ARG A 74 0.01 -12.54 -6.73
N LEU A 75 -0.08 -11.99 -7.94
CA LEU A 75 -1.29 -11.90 -8.74
C LEU A 75 -1.04 -12.52 -10.13
N GLY A 76 -1.45 -13.76 -10.31
CA GLY A 76 -1.05 -14.53 -11.49
C GLY A 76 0.47 -14.74 -11.53
N ASP A 77 1.12 -14.16 -12.54
CA ASP A 77 2.58 -14.14 -12.63
C ASP A 77 3.20 -12.84 -12.11
N ASP A 78 2.40 -11.81 -11.88
CA ASP A 78 2.88 -10.53 -11.38
C ASP A 78 3.16 -10.57 -9.87
N ILE A 79 4.15 -9.80 -9.44
CA ILE A 79 4.58 -9.69 -8.04
C ILE A 79 4.61 -8.22 -7.65
N TYR A 80 3.86 -7.87 -6.62
CA TYR A 80 3.79 -6.56 -6.01
C TYR A 80 4.28 -6.58 -4.56
N TYR A 81 4.65 -5.43 -4.03
CA TYR A 81 5.01 -5.26 -2.62
C TYR A 81 4.21 -4.10 -2.00
N PRO A 82 2.93 -4.31 -1.70
CA PRO A 82 2.15 -3.31 -0.97
C PRO A 82 2.77 -3.02 0.40
N ASP A 83 2.61 -1.80 0.90
CA ASP A 83 3.11 -1.41 2.22
C ASP A 83 2.49 -2.25 3.34
N LEU A 84 1.17 -2.57 3.20
CA LEU A 84 0.48 -3.48 4.12
C LEU A 84 -0.43 -4.44 3.36
N ILE A 85 -0.41 -5.69 3.79
CA ILE A 85 -1.29 -6.76 3.28
C ILE A 85 -2.00 -7.41 4.44
N VAL A 86 -3.31 -7.60 4.33
CA VAL A 86 -4.07 -8.44 5.25
C VAL A 86 -4.70 -9.59 4.50
N THR A 87 -4.55 -10.79 5.02
CA THR A 87 -5.30 -11.97 4.59
C THR A 87 -6.01 -12.59 5.80
N CYS A 88 -7.27 -13.01 5.61
CA CYS A 88 -8.04 -13.77 6.61
C CYS A 88 -8.38 -15.16 6.06
N SER A 89 -7.89 -15.50 4.88
CA SER A 89 -8.15 -16.78 4.23
C SER A 89 -7.31 -17.90 4.85
N LYS A 90 -7.97 -18.98 5.25
CA LYS A 90 -7.29 -20.20 5.72
C LYS A 90 -6.67 -21.01 4.57
N SER A 91 -7.08 -20.76 3.34
CA SER A 91 -6.53 -21.40 2.14
C SER A 91 -5.32 -20.68 1.58
N ASP A 92 -4.99 -19.49 2.09
CA ASP A 92 -3.74 -18.80 1.76
C ASP A 92 -2.60 -19.39 2.59
N THR A 93 -2.02 -20.47 2.08
CA THR A 93 -1.04 -21.31 2.79
C THR A 93 0.38 -21.17 2.27
N ASP A 94 0.62 -20.31 1.27
CA ASP A 94 1.98 -20.03 0.82
C ASP A 94 2.80 -19.40 1.96
N THR A 95 4.04 -19.84 2.13
CA THR A 95 4.90 -19.40 3.24
C THR A 95 5.73 -18.17 2.93
N HIS A 96 5.78 -17.73 1.69
CA HIS A 96 6.64 -16.65 1.21
C HIS A 96 5.86 -15.48 0.61
N MET A 97 4.66 -15.74 0.10
CA MET A 97 3.85 -14.76 -0.62
C MET A 97 2.41 -14.78 -0.12
N VAL A 98 1.70 -13.67 -0.25
CA VAL A 98 0.25 -13.62 -0.06
C VAL A 98 -0.42 -13.79 -1.43
N LEU A 99 -1.41 -14.66 -1.49
CA LEU A 99 -2.18 -14.97 -2.71
C LEU A 99 -3.63 -14.52 -2.62
N GLN A 100 -4.16 -14.38 -1.41
CA GLN A 100 -5.57 -14.08 -1.16
C GLN A 100 -5.71 -12.94 -0.12
N PRO A 101 -5.29 -11.72 -0.49
CA PRO A 101 -5.47 -10.57 0.40
C PRO A 101 -6.94 -10.18 0.49
N CYS A 102 -7.36 -9.65 1.64
CA CYS A 102 -8.67 -9.02 1.79
C CYS A 102 -8.59 -7.50 2.00
N LEU A 103 -7.42 -7.01 2.38
CA LEU A 103 -7.10 -5.57 2.46
C LEU A 103 -5.68 -5.34 1.98
N LEU A 104 -5.51 -4.34 1.13
CA LEU A 104 -4.22 -3.79 0.74
C LEU A 104 -4.14 -2.32 1.14
N VAL A 105 -2.97 -1.87 1.53
CA VAL A 105 -2.71 -0.46 1.85
C VAL A 105 -1.43 -0.02 1.16
N GLU A 106 -1.48 1.12 0.49
CA GLU A 106 -0.33 1.84 -0.04
C GLU A 106 -0.25 3.23 0.60
N VAL A 107 0.89 3.56 1.15
CA VAL A 107 1.18 4.90 1.65
C VAL A 107 1.94 5.66 0.57
N THR A 108 1.26 6.58 -0.09
CA THR A 108 1.79 7.20 -1.30
C THR A 108 2.94 8.16 -1.02
N SER A 109 3.91 8.12 -1.92
CA SER A 109 4.94 9.14 -2.10
C SER A 109 4.72 9.88 -3.43
N PRO A 110 5.40 10.99 -3.70
CA PRO A 110 5.31 11.67 -5.00
C PRO A 110 5.66 10.78 -6.18
N THR A 111 6.55 9.81 -5.97
CA THR A 111 7.04 8.90 -7.01
C THR A 111 6.08 7.75 -7.29
N THR A 112 5.32 7.28 -6.30
CA THR A 112 4.41 6.13 -6.43
C THR A 112 2.95 6.52 -6.61
N ALA A 113 2.56 7.75 -6.24
CA ALA A 113 1.17 8.19 -6.20
C ALA A 113 0.38 7.97 -7.50
N ARG A 114 1.03 8.02 -8.66
CA ARG A 114 0.38 7.78 -9.95
C ARG A 114 0.13 6.29 -10.17
N SER A 115 1.16 5.44 -10.02
CA SER A 115 1.04 3.99 -10.22
C SER A 115 0.06 3.38 -9.22
N ASP A 116 0.10 3.80 -7.94
CA ASP A 116 -0.80 3.31 -6.90
C ASP A 116 -2.28 3.65 -7.20
N ARG A 117 -2.54 4.78 -7.86
CA ARG A 117 -3.90 5.24 -8.20
C ARG A 117 -4.44 4.70 -9.51
N THR A 118 -3.59 4.20 -10.39
CA THR A 118 -4.01 3.74 -11.73
C THR A 118 -3.68 2.26 -11.93
N ASP A 119 -2.43 1.95 -12.13
CA ASP A 119 -1.99 0.64 -12.61
C ASP A 119 -2.21 -0.46 -11.54
N LYS A 120 -1.82 -0.18 -10.29
CA LYS A 120 -2.06 -1.10 -9.17
C LYS A 120 -3.55 -1.24 -8.86
N LEU A 121 -4.31 -0.12 -8.91
CA LEU A 121 -5.76 -0.18 -8.67
C LEU A 121 -6.46 -1.08 -9.68
N GLU A 122 -6.10 -1.00 -10.97
CA GLU A 122 -6.67 -1.87 -11.99
C GLU A 122 -6.33 -3.34 -11.75
N ALA A 123 -5.05 -3.64 -11.45
CA ALA A 123 -4.60 -4.99 -11.13
C ALA A 123 -5.30 -5.53 -9.88
N TYR A 124 -5.38 -4.74 -8.81
CA TYR A 124 -5.94 -5.17 -7.52
C TYR A 124 -7.45 -5.38 -7.58
N ARG A 125 -8.19 -4.66 -8.41
CA ARG A 125 -9.63 -4.89 -8.62
C ARG A 125 -9.95 -6.28 -9.18
N GLY A 126 -8.99 -6.93 -9.82
CA GLY A 126 -9.13 -8.30 -10.31
C GLY A 126 -8.98 -9.39 -9.23
N ILE A 127 -8.61 -9.04 -7.99
CA ILE A 127 -8.41 -10.00 -6.91
C ILE A 127 -9.76 -10.33 -6.25
N GLU A 128 -10.26 -11.55 -6.44
CA GLU A 128 -11.57 -11.98 -5.91
C GLU A 128 -11.70 -11.86 -4.38
N SER A 129 -10.61 -12.11 -3.65
CA SER A 129 -10.60 -12.04 -2.19
C SER A 129 -10.51 -10.63 -1.63
N LEU A 130 -10.15 -9.63 -2.46
CA LEU A 130 -9.91 -8.27 -2.02
C LEU A 130 -11.23 -7.53 -1.77
N GLN A 131 -11.40 -7.07 -0.54
CA GLN A 131 -12.57 -6.30 -0.12
C GLN A 131 -12.30 -4.80 -0.08
N CYS A 132 -11.06 -4.42 0.20
CA CYS A 132 -10.70 -3.02 0.36
C CYS A 132 -9.27 -2.75 -0.10
N TYR A 133 -9.08 -1.62 -0.77
CA TYR A 133 -7.77 -1.05 -1.07
C TYR A 133 -7.72 0.39 -0.56
N LEU A 134 -6.75 0.69 0.30
CA LEU A 134 -6.52 2.03 0.83
C LEU A 134 -5.30 2.65 0.20
N ILE A 135 -5.44 3.88 -0.25
CA ILE A 135 -4.35 4.76 -0.65
C ILE A 135 -4.27 5.88 0.38
N VAL A 136 -3.19 5.92 1.14
CA VAL A 136 -3.00 6.86 2.25
C VAL A 136 -1.92 7.87 1.90
N GLU A 137 -2.23 9.15 1.97
CA GLU A 137 -1.26 10.21 1.71
C GLU A 137 -0.35 10.43 2.91
N GLN A 138 0.97 10.43 2.71
CA GLN A 138 1.89 10.73 3.81
C GLN A 138 2.02 12.24 4.10
N ALA A 139 1.76 13.09 3.11
CA ALA A 139 2.00 14.54 3.22
C ALA A 139 0.85 15.30 3.90
N TRP A 140 -0.37 14.84 3.74
CA TRP A 140 -1.57 15.44 4.32
C TRP A 140 -2.59 14.38 4.71
N ARG A 141 -3.52 14.76 5.57
CA ARG A 141 -4.56 13.87 6.10
C ARG A 141 -5.59 13.55 5.02
N ARG A 142 -5.31 12.52 4.22
CA ARG A 142 -6.20 12.04 3.15
C ARG A 142 -6.06 10.54 3.00
N VAL A 143 -7.20 9.88 2.88
CA VAL A 143 -7.31 8.45 2.57
C VAL A 143 -8.29 8.29 1.41
N VAL A 144 -7.85 7.67 0.33
CA VAL A 144 -8.74 7.21 -0.73
C VAL A 144 -9.02 5.74 -0.47
N ARG A 145 -10.28 5.41 -0.20
CA ARG A 145 -10.73 4.05 0.02
C ARG A 145 -11.44 3.53 -1.21
N HIS A 146 -10.99 2.43 -1.74
CA HIS A 146 -11.70 1.62 -2.71
C HIS A 146 -12.29 0.41 -1.99
N LEU A 147 -13.60 0.23 -2.04
CA LEU A 147 -14.34 -0.81 -1.37
C LEU A 147 -15.09 -1.66 -2.39
N CYS A 148 -14.91 -2.97 -2.35
CA CYS A 148 -15.67 -3.93 -3.12
C CYS A 148 -16.88 -4.40 -2.30
N ASP A 149 -18.08 -4.22 -2.81
CA ASP A 149 -19.30 -4.69 -2.15
C ASP A 149 -19.56 -6.18 -2.43
N ALA A 150 -20.60 -6.72 -1.80
CA ALA A 150 -20.97 -8.13 -1.96
C ALA A 150 -21.43 -8.50 -3.39
N ALA A 151 -21.74 -7.52 -4.23
CA ALA A 151 -22.05 -7.71 -5.65
C ALA A 151 -20.81 -7.64 -6.55
N GLY A 152 -19.62 -7.40 -5.99
CA GLY A 152 -18.36 -7.23 -6.71
C GLY A 152 -18.20 -5.83 -7.32
N LEU A 153 -19.01 -4.85 -6.91
CA LEU A 153 -18.93 -3.49 -7.41
C LEU A 153 -17.98 -2.67 -6.55
N TRP A 154 -17.02 -2.00 -7.21
CA TRP A 154 -16.06 -1.14 -6.57
C TRP A 154 -16.58 0.28 -6.42
N GLN A 155 -16.57 0.79 -5.21
CA GLN A 155 -16.90 2.16 -4.85
C GLN A 155 -15.65 2.87 -4.35
N GLN A 156 -15.54 4.17 -4.62
CA GLN A 156 -14.44 5.01 -4.17
C GLN A 156 -14.96 6.09 -3.23
N GLU A 157 -14.26 6.28 -2.13
CA GLU A 157 -14.44 7.41 -1.20
C GLU A 157 -13.13 8.17 -1.03
N ASP A 158 -13.19 9.49 -1.10
CA ASP A 158 -12.05 10.39 -0.85
C ASP A 158 -12.28 11.10 0.48
N LEU A 159 -11.65 10.60 1.52
CA LEU A 159 -11.78 11.07 2.90
C LEU A 159 -10.64 12.05 3.22
N ARG A 160 -10.95 13.21 3.82
CA ARG A 160 -9.97 14.27 4.07
C ARG A 160 -10.15 14.92 5.45
N GLY A 161 -9.03 15.40 6.01
CA GLY A 161 -9.00 16.18 7.24
C GLY A 161 -9.20 15.34 8.49
N GLU A 162 -10.42 15.28 8.99
CA GLU A 162 -10.83 14.53 10.16
C GLU A 162 -11.79 13.41 9.77
N GLY A 163 -11.94 12.41 10.64
CA GLY A 163 -12.86 11.31 10.41
C GLY A 163 -12.26 9.94 10.66
N ALA A 164 -12.94 8.94 10.12
CA ALA A 164 -12.54 7.55 10.25
C ALA A 164 -12.97 6.74 9.02
N THR A 165 -12.29 5.65 8.78
CA THR A 165 -12.66 4.65 7.79
C THR A 165 -12.95 3.32 8.47
N ARG A 166 -14.07 2.68 8.14
CA ARG A 166 -14.40 1.35 8.63
C ARG A 166 -13.83 0.32 7.68
N LEU A 167 -13.10 -0.64 8.23
CA LEU A 167 -12.55 -1.79 7.52
C LEU A 167 -13.25 -3.05 8.01
N SER A 168 -13.50 -3.99 7.11
CA SER A 168 -14.13 -5.28 7.41
C SER A 168 -13.11 -6.41 7.60
N CYS A 169 -11.88 -6.18 7.21
CA CYS A 169 -10.83 -7.20 7.18
C CYS A 169 -9.49 -6.64 7.71
N PRO A 170 -9.17 -6.82 9.01
CA PRO A 170 -10.05 -7.19 10.10
C PRO A 170 -11.08 -6.09 10.39
N GLU A 171 -12.15 -6.43 11.09
CA GLU A 171 -13.14 -5.41 11.44
C GLU A 171 -12.55 -4.40 12.42
N VAL A 172 -12.40 -3.15 11.96
CA VAL A 172 -11.85 -2.05 12.76
C VAL A 172 -12.30 -0.70 12.22
N MET A 173 -12.46 0.26 13.13
CA MET A 173 -12.58 1.67 12.79
C MET A 173 -11.20 2.30 12.90
N LEU A 174 -10.68 2.80 11.80
CA LEU A 174 -9.38 3.45 11.72
C LEU A 174 -9.59 4.96 11.58
N THR A 175 -9.25 5.71 12.62
CA THR A 175 -9.40 7.17 12.62
C THR A 175 -8.18 7.86 12.00
N PHE A 176 -8.38 9.08 11.48
CA PHE A 176 -7.26 9.88 10.96
C PHE A 176 -6.23 10.21 12.04
N ASP A 177 -6.67 10.44 13.29
CA ASP A 177 -5.75 10.65 14.41
C ASP A 177 -4.88 9.43 14.67
N GLN A 178 -5.40 8.23 14.46
CA GLN A 178 -4.63 7.00 14.57
C GLN A 178 -3.65 6.80 13.39
N ILE A 179 -4.08 7.13 12.16
CA ILE A 179 -3.23 7.02 10.96
C ILE A 179 -2.03 7.96 11.05
N TYR A 180 -2.27 9.20 11.49
CA TYR A 180 -1.28 10.28 11.53
C TYR A 180 -0.78 10.60 12.93
N GLU A 181 -0.88 9.63 13.88
CA GLU A 181 -0.43 9.79 15.26
C GLU A 181 1.05 10.19 15.30
N GLY A 182 1.36 11.24 16.07
CA GLY A 182 2.73 11.76 16.20
C GLY A 182 3.23 12.59 15.00
N LEU A 183 2.42 12.79 13.96
CA LEU A 183 2.82 13.49 12.75
C LEU A 183 2.14 14.86 12.64
N ALA A 184 2.95 15.93 12.67
CA ALA A 184 2.45 17.26 12.35
C ALA A 184 2.11 17.37 10.86
N PRO A 185 1.11 18.18 10.46
CA PRO A 185 0.88 18.52 9.06
C PRO A 185 2.15 19.14 8.45
N LEU A 186 2.48 18.75 7.22
CA LEU A 186 3.60 19.35 6.51
C LEU A 186 3.22 20.75 6.00
N THR A 187 4.15 21.69 6.15
CA THR A 187 4.05 23.00 5.48
C THR A 187 4.16 22.86 3.97
N VAL A 188 3.68 23.83 3.22
CA VAL A 188 3.79 23.86 1.73
C VAL A 188 5.25 23.69 1.29
N LYS A 189 6.19 24.38 1.97
CA LYS A 189 7.62 24.29 1.66
C LYS A 189 8.19 22.88 1.90
N GLU A 190 7.75 22.18 2.93
CA GLU A 190 8.16 20.80 3.20
C GLU A 190 7.56 19.83 2.18
N GLN A 191 6.32 20.06 1.75
CA GLN A 191 5.67 19.28 0.69
C GLN A 191 6.43 19.43 -0.64
N GLU A 192 6.77 20.64 -1.04
CA GLU A 192 7.57 20.93 -2.23
C GLU A 192 8.96 20.26 -2.15
N ALA A 193 9.63 20.33 -0.99
CA ALA A 193 10.95 19.75 -0.78
C ALA A 193 10.98 18.22 -0.94
N ILE A 194 9.86 17.53 -0.69
CA ILE A 194 9.73 16.08 -0.88
C ILE A 194 9.05 15.70 -2.19
N GLY A 195 8.85 16.66 -3.11
CA GLY A 195 8.40 16.43 -4.48
C GLY A 195 6.88 16.49 -4.72
N TYR A 196 6.09 16.91 -3.74
CA TYR A 196 4.68 17.25 -3.98
C TYR A 196 4.61 18.65 -4.61
N GLY A 197 4.32 18.72 -5.90
CA GLY A 197 4.07 19.99 -6.57
C GLY A 197 2.75 20.64 -6.13
N ALA A 198 2.60 21.94 -6.42
CA ALA A 198 1.44 22.76 -6.00
C ALA A 198 0.06 22.25 -6.49
N GLU A 199 0.00 21.36 -7.46
CA GLU A 199 -1.25 20.86 -8.04
C GLU A 199 -1.98 19.80 -7.19
N GLY A 200 -1.37 19.27 -6.13
CA GLY A 200 -1.94 18.20 -5.29
C GLY A 200 -2.39 18.63 -3.89
N ALA A 201 -1.98 19.80 -3.43
CA ALA A 201 -2.32 20.28 -2.10
C ALA A 201 -3.78 20.76 -2.04
N PRO A 202 -4.60 20.27 -1.08
CA PRO A 202 -5.91 20.88 -0.83
C PRO A 202 -5.71 22.33 -0.32
N PRO A 203 -6.67 23.25 -0.56
CA PRO A 203 -6.58 24.59 0.00
C PRO A 203 -6.49 24.50 1.53
N ILE A 204 -5.48 25.18 2.09
CA ILE A 204 -5.30 25.27 3.53
C ILE A 204 -6.45 26.13 4.06
N THR A 205 -7.47 25.50 4.64
CA THR A 205 -8.41 26.22 5.50
C THR A 205 -7.67 26.49 6.81
N ALA A 206 -7.36 27.79 7.06
CA ALA A 206 -6.84 28.22 8.35
C ALA A 206 -7.83 27.83 9.46
N PRO A 207 -7.35 27.37 10.63
CA PRO A 207 -8.23 27.14 11.77
C PRO A 207 -8.88 28.48 12.18
N ALA A 208 -10.19 28.43 12.42
CA ALA A 208 -10.96 29.54 12.95
C ALA A 208 -10.59 29.81 14.43
#